data_934b4558648884e8c68add969c68e8e2
#
_entry.id   934b4558648884e8c68add969c68e8e2
#
_cell.length_a   1.000
_cell.length_b   1.000
_cell.length_c   1.000
_cell.angle_alpha   90.00
_cell.angle_beta   90.00
_cell.angle_gamma   90.00
#
_symmetry.space_group_name_H-M   'P 1'
#
loop_
_entity.id
_entity.type
_entity.pdbx_description
1 polymer ?
#
loop_
_entity_poly.entity_id
_entity_poly.type
_entity_poly.pdbx_seq_one_letter_code
_entity_poly.pdbx_strand_id
1 'polypeptide(L)'
;CVAHCPEGALSLSGVSPPVSIGKASIVIACERTQRDRQDWRLPCVHAVSLEQLTLLYRAGLRRISLETADCPSCPRNDAAGMAHRVALVNRVLSQRSLPVIDLIDRSADMPSRRTRSVHGDVAEAQVSRRGFFRRVMGAAAELQSDDGNQGWRPPGEFLAPVGRGELALAVPVIDPARCNGCDACVRICPHEALTLAPDRDAYLVSAESCTGCRLCIDVCDQHAVDVTECAVLEHLQVPLQERACRSCGARFHRPGCAAGNQLLCHVCSQVNHQRNLFQVL
;
A
#
# COMPACT_ATOMS: atom_id res chain seq x y z
N CYS A 1 -2.81 -10.50 7.31
CA CYS A 1 -1.93 -10.49 6.11
C CYS A 1 -2.59 -9.79 4.92
N VAL A 2 -3.80 -10.23 4.47
CA VAL A 2 -4.46 -9.65 3.26
C VAL A 2 -4.72 -8.15 3.43
N ALA A 3 -5.34 -7.74 4.54
CA ALA A 3 -5.66 -6.34 4.79
C ALA A 3 -4.44 -5.44 5.08
N HIS A 4 -3.31 -6.04 5.41
CA HIS A 4 -2.06 -5.35 5.72
C HIS A 4 -1.05 -5.36 4.57
N CYS A 5 -1.31 -6.13 3.50
CA CYS A 5 -0.47 -6.08 2.30
C CYS A 5 -0.81 -4.83 1.49
N PRO A 6 0.07 -3.83 1.43
CA PRO A 6 -0.23 -2.58 0.74
C PRO A 6 -0.26 -2.74 -0.78
N GLU A 7 0.29 -3.84 -1.28
CA GLU A 7 0.42 -4.16 -2.72
C GLU A 7 -0.67 -5.11 -3.23
N GLY A 8 -1.62 -5.51 -2.38
CA GLY A 8 -2.65 -6.48 -2.78
C GLY A 8 -2.12 -7.85 -3.23
N ALA A 9 -0.85 -8.16 -2.93
CA ALA A 9 -0.21 -9.41 -3.33
C ALA A 9 -0.81 -10.66 -2.67
N LEU A 10 -1.63 -10.46 -1.64
CA LEU A 10 -2.33 -11.52 -0.92
C LEU A 10 -3.83 -11.36 -1.11
N SER A 11 -4.49 -12.38 -1.61
CA SER A 11 -5.95 -12.42 -1.77
C SER A 11 -6.56 -13.61 -1.01
N LEU A 12 -7.81 -13.48 -0.64
CA LEU A 12 -8.63 -14.59 -0.13
C LEU A 12 -9.57 -15.02 -1.24
N SER A 13 -9.48 -16.27 -1.66
CA SER A 13 -10.41 -16.84 -2.65
C SER A 13 -11.85 -16.80 -2.13
N GLY A 14 -12.80 -16.40 -2.98
CA GLY A 14 -14.22 -16.33 -2.63
C GLY A 14 -14.62 -15.12 -1.76
N VAL A 15 -13.75 -14.13 -1.61
CA VAL A 15 -13.95 -12.95 -0.75
C VAL A 15 -13.86 -11.65 -1.57
N SER A 16 -14.34 -11.66 -2.79
CA SER A 16 -14.44 -10.42 -3.58
C SER A 16 -15.54 -9.53 -3.01
N PRO A 17 -15.36 -8.19 -2.99
CA PRO A 17 -16.42 -7.27 -2.62
C PRO A 17 -17.64 -7.48 -3.52
N PRO A 18 -18.86 -7.43 -2.97
CA PRO A 18 -20.05 -7.50 -3.80
C PRO A 18 -20.09 -6.28 -4.72
N VAL A 19 -19.98 -6.53 -6.02
CA VAL A 19 -19.97 -5.49 -7.08
C VAL A 19 -21.39 -4.91 -7.31
N SER A 20 -22.33 -5.09 -6.41
CA SER A 20 -23.65 -4.45 -6.46
C SER A 20 -23.50 -2.95 -6.20
N ILE A 21 -22.92 -2.29 -7.18
CA ILE A 21 -22.67 -0.86 -7.28
C ILE A 21 -24.02 -0.16 -7.32
N GLY A 22 -24.28 0.72 -6.36
CA GLY A 22 -25.51 1.51 -6.25
C GLY A 22 -26.11 1.55 -4.86
N LYS A 23 -25.64 0.75 -3.91
CA LYS A 23 -26.07 0.84 -2.51
C LYS A 23 -25.17 1.81 -1.74
N ALA A 24 -25.80 2.83 -1.16
CA ALA A 24 -25.10 3.76 -0.26
C ALA A 24 -24.68 3.11 1.08
N SER A 25 -25.19 1.90 1.39
CA SER A 25 -24.91 1.18 2.63
C SER A 25 -24.69 -0.30 2.38
N ILE A 26 -23.80 -0.91 3.17
CA ILE A 26 -23.47 -2.34 3.13
C ILE A 26 -23.42 -2.91 4.56
N VAL A 27 -23.87 -4.14 4.72
CA VAL A 27 -23.69 -4.93 5.94
C VAL A 27 -22.60 -5.96 5.72
N ILE A 28 -21.49 -5.81 6.45
CA ILE A 28 -20.35 -6.75 6.40
C ILE A 28 -20.39 -7.61 7.66
N ALA A 29 -20.46 -8.92 7.47
CA ALA A 29 -20.56 -9.87 8.56
C ALA A 29 -19.34 -10.79 8.66
N CYS A 30 -18.92 -11.07 9.89
CA CYS A 30 -17.93 -12.11 10.19
C CYS A 30 -18.59 -13.51 10.03
N GLU A 31 -17.86 -14.50 9.52
CA GLU A 31 -18.35 -15.89 9.40
C GLU A 31 -18.82 -16.50 10.73
N ARG A 32 -18.29 -15.99 11.85
CA ARG A 32 -18.62 -16.43 13.22
C ARG A 32 -19.94 -15.85 13.76
N THR A 33 -20.56 -14.88 13.08
CA THR A 33 -21.89 -14.38 13.46
C THR A 33 -23.00 -15.26 12.87
N GLN A 34 -24.12 -15.39 13.61
CA GLN A 34 -25.28 -16.19 13.20
C GLN A 34 -26.36 -15.37 12.48
N ARG A 35 -26.10 -14.09 12.19
CA ARG A 35 -27.08 -13.21 11.55
C ARG A 35 -27.20 -13.54 10.05
N ASP A 36 -28.46 -13.61 9.55
CA ASP A 36 -28.76 -13.97 8.16
C ASP A 36 -28.79 -12.79 7.20
N ARG A 37 -28.93 -11.56 7.72
CA ARG A 37 -29.00 -10.36 6.88
C ARG A 37 -27.62 -9.74 6.72
N GLN A 38 -26.96 -10.10 5.63
CA GLN A 38 -25.65 -9.59 5.26
C GLN A 38 -25.55 -9.40 3.75
N ASP A 39 -24.88 -8.34 3.34
CA ASP A 39 -24.53 -8.12 1.94
C ASP A 39 -23.19 -8.78 1.61
N TRP A 40 -22.29 -8.89 2.59
CA TRP A 40 -20.95 -9.44 2.41
C TRP A 40 -20.50 -10.22 3.65
N ARG A 41 -20.27 -11.51 3.50
CA ARG A 41 -19.77 -12.39 4.56
C ARG A 41 -18.29 -12.67 4.36
N LEU A 42 -17.50 -12.44 5.40
CA LEU A 42 -16.05 -12.59 5.40
C LEU A 42 -15.60 -13.55 6.50
N PRO A 43 -14.48 -14.25 6.33
CA PRO A 43 -13.83 -14.97 7.42
C PRO A 43 -13.54 -14.08 8.62
N CYS A 44 -13.20 -12.81 8.35
CA CYS A 44 -13.00 -11.76 9.35
C CYS A 44 -13.31 -10.40 8.72
N VAL A 45 -14.12 -9.56 9.35
CA VAL A 45 -14.43 -8.22 8.85
C VAL A 45 -13.19 -7.33 8.78
N HIS A 46 -12.17 -7.61 9.60
CA HIS A 46 -10.89 -6.90 9.58
C HIS A 46 -10.01 -7.28 8.37
N ALA A 47 -10.43 -8.24 7.54
CA ALA A 47 -9.71 -8.60 6.32
C ALA A 47 -9.96 -7.64 5.14
N VAL A 48 -10.93 -6.71 5.25
CA VAL A 48 -11.16 -5.69 4.21
C VAL A 48 -9.94 -4.79 4.11
N SER A 49 -9.34 -4.76 2.93
CA SER A 49 -8.15 -3.93 2.65
C SER A 49 -8.50 -2.46 2.47
N LEU A 50 -7.49 -1.60 2.50
CA LEU A 50 -7.66 -0.17 2.24
C LEU A 50 -8.12 0.06 0.79
N GLU A 51 -7.58 -0.71 -0.15
CA GLU A 51 -7.98 -0.69 -1.56
C GLU A 51 -9.46 -1.06 -1.73
N GLN A 52 -9.93 -2.14 -1.12
CA GLN A 52 -11.33 -2.54 -1.18
C GLN A 52 -12.26 -1.47 -0.59
N LEU A 53 -11.83 -0.83 0.51
CA LEU A 53 -12.60 0.24 1.15
C LEU A 53 -12.73 1.47 0.25
N THR A 54 -11.63 1.91 -0.38
CA THR A 54 -11.64 3.08 -1.27
C THR A 54 -12.37 2.78 -2.59
N LEU A 55 -12.27 1.55 -3.09
CA LEU A 55 -13.06 1.08 -4.24
C LEU A 55 -14.56 1.14 -3.95
N LEU A 56 -15.01 0.62 -2.81
CA LEU A 56 -16.40 0.68 -2.38
C LEU A 56 -16.87 2.14 -2.20
N TYR A 57 -16.02 2.99 -1.62
CA TYR A 57 -16.31 4.41 -1.50
C TYR A 57 -16.54 5.08 -2.86
N ARG A 58 -15.67 4.81 -3.83
CA ARG A 58 -15.81 5.29 -5.21
C ARG A 58 -17.08 4.76 -5.87
N ALA A 59 -17.49 3.52 -5.56
CA ALA A 59 -18.74 2.93 -6.03
C ALA A 59 -20.01 3.53 -5.38
N GLY A 60 -19.88 4.50 -4.48
CA GLY A 60 -20.98 5.21 -3.87
C GLY A 60 -21.30 4.81 -2.42
N LEU A 61 -20.53 3.91 -1.82
CA LEU A 61 -20.70 3.51 -0.43
C LEU A 61 -20.44 4.68 0.53
N ARG A 62 -21.37 4.88 1.50
CA ARG A 62 -21.27 5.92 2.54
C ARG A 62 -21.52 5.38 3.94
N ARG A 63 -22.05 4.16 4.06
CA ARG A 63 -22.31 3.54 5.37
C ARG A 63 -21.92 2.08 5.38
N ILE A 64 -21.18 1.68 6.41
CA ILE A 64 -20.79 0.30 6.68
C ILE A 64 -21.35 -0.09 8.03
N SER A 65 -22.14 -1.17 8.08
CA SER A 65 -22.57 -1.79 9.32
C SER A 65 -21.78 -3.08 9.51
N LEU A 66 -21.02 -3.18 10.61
CA LEU A 66 -20.29 -4.40 10.95
C LEU A 66 -21.14 -5.29 11.83
N GLU A 67 -21.24 -6.56 11.48
CA GLU A 67 -21.80 -7.61 12.31
C GLU A 67 -20.69 -8.58 12.71
N THR A 68 -20.20 -8.43 13.94
CA THR A 68 -19.10 -9.21 14.47
C THR A 68 -19.57 -10.16 15.58
N ALA A 69 -18.81 -11.22 15.81
CA ALA A 69 -18.91 -12.03 17.00
C ALA A 69 -18.04 -11.40 18.11
N ASP A 70 -17.65 -12.17 19.11
CA ASP A 70 -16.73 -11.74 20.16
C ASP A 70 -15.31 -11.54 19.60
N CYS A 71 -15.03 -10.35 19.09
CA CYS A 71 -13.73 -9.98 18.52
C CYS A 71 -12.60 -9.96 19.58
N PRO A 72 -12.79 -9.45 20.81
CA PRO A 72 -11.73 -9.43 21.82
C PRO A 72 -11.14 -10.81 22.13
N SER A 73 -11.95 -11.87 22.11
CA SER A 73 -11.49 -13.24 22.35
C SER A 73 -11.14 -14.00 21.06
N CYS A 74 -11.23 -13.35 19.91
CA CYS A 74 -11.00 -13.99 18.62
C CYS A 74 -9.49 -14.11 18.30
N PRO A 75 -8.97 -15.31 17.96
CA PRO A 75 -7.55 -15.45 17.59
C PRO A 75 -7.17 -14.70 16.29
N ARG A 76 -8.17 -14.26 15.50
CA ARG A 76 -7.99 -13.43 14.29
C ARG A 76 -8.15 -11.95 14.59
N ASN A 77 -8.23 -11.54 15.86
CA ASN A 77 -8.43 -10.15 16.23
C ASN A 77 -7.27 -9.30 15.72
N ASP A 78 -7.63 -8.20 15.04
CA ASP A 78 -6.73 -7.13 14.62
C ASP A 78 -7.18 -5.85 15.33
N ALA A 79 -6.45 -5.43 16.35
CA ALA A 79 -6.79 -4.26 17.15
C ALA A 79 -6.86 -2.96 16.34
N ALA A 80 -6.07 -2.86 15.25
CA ALA A 80 -6.09 -1.72 14.34
C ALA A 80 -7.21 -1.81 13.28
N GLY A 81 -7.64 -2.98 12.98
CA GLY A 81 -8.75 -3.45 12.18
C GLY A 81 -9.41 -2.48 11.20
N MET A 82 -10.67 -2.77 10.91
CA MET A 82 -11.50 -2.02 9.98
C MET A 82 -11.72 -0.56 10.43
N ALA A 83 -11.91 -0.34 11.74
CA ALA A 83 -12.17 1.01 12.28
C ALA A 83 -11.01 1.97 12.01
N HIS A 84 -9.77 1.50 12.18
CA HIS A 84 -8.57 2.31 11.89
C HIS A 84 -8.50 2.69 10.40
N ARG A 85 -8.73 1.73 9.48
CA ARG A 85 -8.71 2.01 8.04
C ARG A 85 -9.80 2.98 7.61
N VAL A 86 -11.02 2.84 8.16
CA VAL A 86 -12.10 3.80 7.91
C VAL A 86 -11.73 5.18 8.47
N ALA A 87 -11.15 5.26 9.66
CA ALA A 87 -10.71 6.53 10.24
C ALA A 87 -9.64 7.22 9.38
N LEU A 88 -8.69 6.45 8.84
CA LEU A 88 -7.65 6.95 7.93
C LEU A 88 -8.26 7.56 6.66
N VAL A 89 -9.15 6.81 6.00
CA VAL A 89 -9.87 7.30 4.80
C VAL A 89 -10.69 8.54 5.14
N ASN A 90 -11.44 8.52 6.24
CA ASN A 90 -12.28 9.65 6.65
C ASN A 90 -11.48 10.93 6.96
N ARG A 91 -10.26 10.81 7.49
CA ARG A 91 -9.38 11.98 7.67
C ARG A 91 -9.06 12.64 6.34
N VAL A 92 -8.70 11.85 5.32
CA VAL A 92 -8.43 12.37 3.97
C VAL A 92 -9.69 12.98 3.37
N LEU A 93 -10.84 12.29 3.45
CA LEU A 93 -12.11 12.78 2.92
C LEU A 93 -12.56 14.08 3.59
N SER A 94 -12.49 14.15 4.91
CA SER A 94 -12.91 15.34 5.68
C SER A 94 -12.08 16.56 5.33
N GLN A 95 -10.75 16.40 5.22
CA GLN A 95 -9.87 17.51 4.86
C GLN A 95 -10.17 18.05 3.46
N ARG A 96 -10.63 17.18 2.56
CA ARG A 96 -11.02 17.54 1.20
C ARG A 96 -12.50 17.93 1.06
N SER A 97 -13.24 18.09 2.18
CA SER A 97 -14.68 18.39 2.20
C SER A 97 -15.52 17.38 1.44
N LEU A 98 -15.08 16.12 1.38
CA LEU A 98 -15.80 15.00 0.76
C LEU A 98 -16.65 14.26 1.79
N PRO A 99 -17.76 13.62 1.36
CA PRO A 99 -18.60 12.82 2.25
C PRO A 99 -17.79 11.69 2.91
N VAL A 100 -17.92 11.54 4.23
CA VAL A 100 -17.22 10.49 4.99
C VAL A 100 -17.99 9.17 4.98
N ILE A 101 -17.34 8.10 5.37
CA ILE A 101 -17.91 6.78 5.58
C ILE A 101 -18.40 6.68 7.02
N ASP A 102 -19.70 6.44 7.21
CA ASP A 102 -20.31 6.14 8.50
C ASP A 102 -20.10 4.66 8.84
N LEU A 103 -19.36 4.39 9.93
CA LEU A 103 -19.08 3.04 10.39
C LEU A 103 -19.90 2.74 11.65
N ILE A 104 -20.81 1.77 11.57
CA ILE A 104 -21.65 1.32 12.67
C ILE A 104 -21.20 -0.06 13.10
N ASP A 105 -20.67 -0.17 14.29
CA ASP A 105 -20.35 -1.48 14.89
C ASP A 105 -21.56 -1.97 15.72
N ARG A 106 -22.14 -3.08 15.28
CA ARG A 106 -23.30 -3.71 15.93
C ARG A 106 -22.89 -4.89 16.83
N SER A 107 -21.65 -5.01 17.19
CA SER A 107 -21.16 -6.08 18.08
C SER A 107 -21.76 -6.00 19.48
N ALA A 108 -22.09 -4.78 19.95
CA ALA A 108 -22.63 -4.54 21.30
C ALA A 108 -24.09 -5.01 21.49
N ASP A 109 -24.84 -5.29 20.40
CA ASP A 109 -26.25 -5.72 20.47
C ASP A 109 -26.43 -7.24 20.69
N MET A 110 -25.35 -7.97 20.99
CA MET A 110 -25.39 -9.43 21.14
C MET A 110 -25.50 -9.86 22.60
N PRO A 111 -26.55 -10.60 23.01
CA PRO A 111 -26.53 -11.33 24.26
C PRO A 111 -25.43 -12.39 24.19
N SER A 112 -24.54 -12.40 25.17
CA SER A 112 -23.45 -13.35 25.32
C SER A 112 -23.97 -14.80 25.32
N ARG A 113 -24.01 -15.45 24.17
CA ARG A 113 -24.18 -16.90 24.07
C ARG A 113 -22.81 -17.53 23.90
N ARG A 114 -22.41 -18.30 24.91
CA ARG A 114 -21.23 -19.18 24.85
C ARG A 114 -21.29 -20.03 23.58
N THR A 115 -20.46 -19.70 22.60
CA THR A 115 -20.29 -20.52 21.40
C THR A 115 -19.49 -21.75 21.78
N ARG A 116 -20.07 -22.93 21.53
CA ARG A 116 -19.32 -24.19 21.50
C ARG A 116 -18.16 -24.01 20.49
N SER A 117 -16.94 -24.22 20.98
CA SER A 117 -15.77 -24.31 20.12
C SER A 117 -15.93 -25.50 19.17
N VAL A 118 -16.21 -25.23 17.91
CA VAL A 118 -16.01 -26.22 16.86
C VAL A 118 -14.52 -26.18 16.53
N HIS A 119 -13.74 -27.00 17.20
CA HIS A 119 -12.44 -27.41 16.72
C HIS A 119 -12.71 -28.29 15.50
N GLY A 120 -12.76 -27.70 14.33
CA GLY A 120 -12.54 -28.40 13.09
C GLY A 120 -11.04 -28.68 13.02
N ASP A 121 -10.64 -29.94 13.10
CA ASP A 121 -9.30 -30.39 12.79
C ASP A 121 -8.93 -29.85 11.41
N VAL A 122 -8.00 -28.90 11.38
CA VAL A 122 -7.32 -28.53 10.15
C VAL A 122 -6.39 -29.69 9.85
N ALA A 123 -6.84 -30.63 9.01
CA ALA A 123 -5.99 -31.64 8.45
C ALA A 123 -4.80 -30.91 7.78
N GLU A 124 -3.61 -31.10 8.32
CA GLU A 124 -2.36 -30.67 7.70
C GLU A 124 -2.27 -31.37 6.33
N ALA A 125 -2.67 -30.65 5.28
CA ALA A 125 -2.48 -31.12 3.92
C ALA A 125 -0.97 -31.07 3.65
N GLN A 126 -0.30 -32.21 3.80
CA GLN A 126 1.08 -32.39 3.34
C GLN A 126 1.13 -32.16 1.83
N VAL A 127 1.47 -30.93 1.46
CA VAL A 127 1.67 -30.58 0.05
C VAL A 127 3.01 -31.14 -0.37
N SER A 128 3.03 -32.22 -1.16
CA SER A 128 4.24 -32.74 -1.78
C SER A 128 4.87 -31.67 -2.70
N ARG A 129 6.20 -31.65 -2.84
CA ARG A 129 6.90 -30.71 -3.72
C ARG A 129 6.32 -30.69 -5.15
N ARG A 130 5.93 -31.88 -5.67
CA ARG A 130 5.23 -32.00 -6.98
C ARG A 130 3.83 -31.38 -6.97
N GLY A 131 3.08 -31.46 -5.87
CA GLY A 131 1.78 -30.83 -5.71
C GLY A 131 1.87 -29.32 -5.66
N PHE A 132 2.93 -28.80 -5.02
CA PHE A 132 3.23 -27.37 -5.01
C PHE A 132 3.51 -26.82 -6.42
N PHE A 133 4.44 -27.45 -7.17
CA PHE A 133 4.77 -27.03 -8.54
C PHE A 133 3.56 -27.14 -9.48
N ARG A 134 2.73 -28.18 -9.36
CA ARG A 134 1.53 -28.32 -10.18
C ARG A 134 0.49 -27.22 -9.88
N ARG A 135 0.37 -26.77 -8.62
CA ARG A 135 -0.49 -25.64 -8.24
C ARG A 135 0.07 -24.32 -8.74
N VAL A 136 1.38 -24.11 -8.62
CA VAL A 136 2.03 -22.87 -9.12
C VAL A 136 1.94 -22.78 -10.65
N MET A 137 2.19 -23.88 -11.36
CA MET A 137 2.07 -23.91 -12.83
C MET A 137 0.61 -23.84 -13.31
N GLY A 138 -0.34 -24.41 -12.57
CA GLY A 138 -1.77 -24.29 -12.84
C GLY A 138 -2.29 -22.88 -12.61
N ALA A 139 -1.90 -22.24 -11.50
CA ALA A 139 -2.24 -20.85 -11.21
C ALA A 139 -1.66 -19.87 -12.24
N ALA A 140 -0.46 -20.14 -12.77
CA ALA A 140 0.12 -19.34 -13.84
C ALA A 140 -0.66 -19.46 -15.17
N ALA A 141 -1.31 -20.59 -15.43
CA ALA A 141 -2.17 -20.79 -16.61
C ALA A 141 -3.56 -20.14 -16.43
N GLU A 142 -4.09 -20.11 -15.19
CA GLU A 142 -5.37 -19.46 -14.87
C GLU A 142 -5.25 -17.92 -14.82
N LEU A 143 -4.05 -17.37 -14.63
CA LEU A 143 -3.78 -15.93 -14.70
C LEU A 143 -3.83 -15.36 -16.13
N GLN A 144 -4.01 -16.20 -17.15
CA GLN A 144 -4.18 -15.79 -18.55
C GLN A 144 -5.65 -15.79 -19.03
N SER A 145 -6.61 -16.13 -18.21
CA SER A 145 -8.03 -15.92 -18.51
C SER A 145 -8.42 -14.49 -18.17
N ASP A 146 -8.41 -13.68 -19.19
CA ASP A 146 -8.89 -12.31 -19.27
C ASP A 146 -10.40 -12.29 -19.12
N ASP A 147 -10.89 -12.24 -17.88
CA ASP A 147 -12.31 -12.01 -17.57
C ASP A 147 -12.42 -11.03 -16.39
N GLY A 148 -12.61 -9.75 -16.74
CA GLY A 148 -13.24 -8.76 -15.86
C GLY A 148 -12.45 -8.33 -14.61
N ASN A 149 -11.20 -8.69 -14.49
CA ASN A 149 -10.34 -8.25 -13.40
C ASN A 149 -9.85 -6.83 -13.71
N GLN A 150 -10.54 -5.82 -13.22
CA GLN A 150 -9.91 -4.52 -13.04
C GLN A 150 -8.72 -4.76 -12.12
N GLY A 151 -7.50 -4.79 -12.71
CA GLY A 151 -6.27 -5.09 -11.99
C GLY A 151 -6.20 -4.26 -10.71
N TRP A 152 -5.61 -4.84 -9.67
CA TRP A 152 -5.39 -4.15 -8.41
C TRP A 152 -4.77 -2.76 -8.65
N ARG A 153 -5.24 -1.76 -7.91
CA ARG A 153 -4.80 -0.36 -8.04
C ARG A 153 -4.48 0.22 -6.67
N PRO A 154 -3.53 1.18 -6.59
CA PRO A 154 -3.28 1.91 -5.36
C PRO A 154 -4.55 2.50 -4.75
N PRO A 155 -4.76 2.39 -3.43
CA PRO A 155 -5.98 2.89 -2.77
C PRO A 155 -6.25 4.38 -3.02
N GLY A 156 -5.21 5.19 -3.14
CA GLY A 156 -5.31 6.62 -3.41
C GLY A 156 -5.93 6.96 -4.76
N GLU A 157 -5.75 6.10 -5.77
CA GLU A 157 -6.29 6.32 -7.12
C GLU A 157 -7.83 6.20 -7.20
N PHE A 158 -8.46 5.59 -6.19
CA PHE A 158 -9.92 5.54 -6.09
C PHE A 158 -10.51 6.81 -5.47
N LEU A 159 -9.68 7.68 -4.93
CA LEU A 159 -10.05 8.98 -4.41
C LEU A 159 -9.79 10.07 -5.47
N ALA A 160 -10.24 11.30 -5.21
CA ALA A 160 -9.87 12.42 -6.08
C ALA A 160 -8.35 12.64 -6.08
N PRO A 161 -7.76 13.12 -7.21
CA PRO A 161 -6.35 13.43 -7.28
C PRO A 161 -5.89 14.35 -6.14
N VAL A 162 -4.66 14.14 -5.68
CA VAL A 162 -4.10 14.87 -4.54
C VAL A 162 -3.42 16.15 -5.01
N GLY A 163 -3.92 17.31 -4.57
CA GLY A 163 -3.27 18.59 -4.77
C GLY A 163 -2.23 18.92 -3.69
N ARG A 164 -1.41 19.92 -3.98
CA ARG A 164 -0.50 20.46 -2.97
C ARG A 164 -1.28 21.03 -1.77
N GLY A 165 -0.88 20.68 -0.57
CA GLY A 165 -1.56 21.09 0.66
C GLY A 165 -2.72 20.17 1.06
N GLU A 166 -3.03 19.13 0.29
CA GLU A 166 -4.06 18.16 0.60
C GLU A 166 -3.49 16.91 1.28
N LEU A 167 -4.32 16.25 2.09
CA LEU A 167 -3.98 14.98 2.71
C LEU A 167 -4.06 13.85 1.68
N ALA A 168 -3.06 12.96 1.71
CA ALA A 168 -3.07 11.69 1.02
C ALA A 168 -3.01 10.53 2.02
N LEU A 169 -3.38 9.31 1.57
CA LEU A 169 -3.32 8.10 2.38
C LEU A 169 -1.89 7.75 2.77
N ALA A 170 -0.95 7.95 1.86
CA ALA A 170 0.48 7.83 2.08
C ALA A 170 1.23 8.84 1.21
N VAL A 171 2.27 9.47 1.74
CA VAL A 171 3.09 10.45 1.04
C VAL A 171 4.55 10.05 1.14
N PRO A 172 5.23 9.76 0.02
CA PRO A 172 6.67 9.60 0.02
C PRO A 172 7.32 10.98 0.08
N VAL A 173 8.28 11.14 0.97
CA VAL A 173 9.02 12.39 1.18
C VAL A 173 10.50 12.13 0.94
N ILE A 174 11.13 12.95 0.10
CA ILE A 174 12.58 12.91 -0.13
C ILE A 174 13.21 14.10 0.58
N ASP A 175 14.14 13.83 1.50
CA ASP A 175 14.99 14.85 2.10
C ASP A 175 16.09 15.26 1.10
N PRO A 176 16.00 16.46 0.52
CA PRO A 176 16.95 16.89 -0.50
C PRO A 176 18.34 17.14 0.06
N ALA A 177 18.50 17.38 1.36
CA ALA A 177 19.80 17.58 1.98
C ALA A 177 20.61 16.26 2.07
N ARG A 178 19.93 15.14 2.25
CA ARG A 178 20.53 13.80 2.37
C ARG A 178 20.61 13.06 1.04
N CYS A 179 19.75 13.37 0.09
CA CYS A 179 19.64 12.67 -1.18
C CYS A 179 20.91 12.84 -2.04
N ASN A 180 21.47 11.73 -2.51
CA ASN A 180 22.64 11.70 -3.40
C ASN A 180 22.30 11.57 -4.90
N GLY A 181 21.02 11.45 -5.26
CA GLY A 181 20.58 11.37 -6.66
C GLY A 181 20.82 10.01 -7.32
N CYS A 182 20.78 8.90 -6.59
CA CYS A 182 21.07 7.56 -7.13
C CYS A 182 19.88 6.93 -7.89
N ASP A 183 18.70 7.51 -7.88
CA ASP A 183 17.46 7.04 -8.50
C ASP A 183 16.93 5.69 -7.97
N ALA A 184 17.49 5.12 -6.92
CA ALA A 184 17.08 3.81 -6.43
C ALA A 184 15.59 3.78 -6.01
N CYS A 185 15.13 4.83 -5.32
CA CYS A 185 13.72 4.97 -4.88
C CYS A 185 12.74 5.07 -6.06
N VAL A 186 13.13 5.73 -7.14
CA VAL A 186 12.33 5.83 -8.37
C VAL A 186 12.25 4.49 -9.09
N ARG A 187 13.38 3.77 -9.19
CA ARG A 187 13.45 2.49 -9.91
C ARG A 187 12.74 1.36 -9.20
N ILE A 188 12.65 1.41 -7.87
CA ILE A 188 12.02 0.35 -7.07
C ILE A 188 10.51 0.56 -6.91
N CYS A 189 9.99 1.75 -7.16
CA CYS A 189 8.58 2.06 -6.92
C CYS A 189 7.67 1.32 -7.93
N PRO A 190 6.86 0.35 -7.50
CA PRO A 190 6.08 -0.47 -8.42
C PRO A 190 4.89 0.29 -9.03
N HIS A 191 4.49 1.42 -8.41
CA HIS A 191 3.33 2.21 -8.81
C HIS A 191 3.68 3.62 -9.26
N GLU A 192 4.97 3.87 -9.52
CA GLU A 192 5.44 5.15 -10.02
C GLU A 192 5.04 6.35 -9.13
N ALA A 193 4.84 6.11 -7.82
CA ALA A 193 4.59 7.19 -6.86
C ALA A 193 5.78 8.15 -6.72
N LEU A 194 6.98 7.67 -7.06
CA LEU A 194 8.19 8.46 -7.26
C LEU A 194 8.68 8.20 -8.69
N THR A 195 8.81 9.26 -9.48
CA THR A 195 9.33 9.20 -10.85
C THR A 195 10.39 10.25 -11.09
N LEU A 196 11.21 10.05 -12.11
CA LEU A 196 12.13 11.06 -12.60
C LEU A 196 11.46 11.84 -13.75
N ALA A 197 11.48 13.15 -13.69
CA ALA A 197 10.96 13.99 -14.77
C ALA A 197 11.64 13.65 -16.10
N PRO A 198 10.97 13.80 -17.26
CA PRO A 198 11.52 13.48 -18.57
C PRO A 198 12.87 14.18 -18.82
N ASP A 199 13.00 15.43 -18.41
CA ASP A 199 14.22 16.25 -18.55
C ASP A 199 15.26 15.95 -17.47
N ARG A 200 14.96 15.01 -16.54
CA ARG A 200 15.81 14.58 -15.42
C ARG A 200 16.21 15.73 -14.47
N ASP A 201 15.41 16.75 -14.40
CA ASP A 201 15.62 17.97 -13.61
C ASP A 201 14.86 17.97 -12.27
N ALA A 202 14.00 16.97 -12.04
CA ALA A 202 13.28 16.80 -10.79
C ALA A 202 12.88 15.34 -10.53
N TYR A 203 12.74 14.96 -9.26
CA TYR A 203 11.89 13.84 -8.86
C TYR A 203 10.46 14.34 -8.71
N LEU A 204 9.52 13.61 -9.30
CA LEU A 204 8.08 13.89 -9.20
C LEU A 204 7.47 12.96 -8.14
N VAL A 205 6.51 13.49 -7.39
CA VAL A 205 5.79 12.79 -6.32
C VAL A 205 4.31 12.72 -6.66
N SER A 206 3.79 11.50 -6.77
CA SER A 206 2.37 11.17 -7.01
C SER A 206 1.84 10.44 -5.78
N ALA A 207 1.25 11.19 -4.85
CA ALA A 207 0.81 10.60 -3.57
C ALA A 207 -0.40 9.67 -3.73
N GLU A 208 -1.22 9.85 -4.77
CA GLU A 208 -2.33 8.94 -5.10
C GLU A 208 -1.86 7.55 -5.48
N SER A 209 -0.69 7.43 -6.11
CA SER A 209 -0.09 6.16 -6.50
C SER A 209 0.71 5.51 -5.36
N CYS A 210 0.93 6.22 -4.24
CA CYS A 210 1.67 5.66 -3.11
C CYS A 210 0.81 4.70 -2.28
N THR A 211 1.27 3.46 -2.16
CA THR A 211 0.62 2.41 -1.38
C THR A 211 1.09 2.35 0.07
N GLY A 212 2.17 3.05 0.39
CA GLY A 212 2.81 2.95 1.70
C GLY A 212 3.69 1.70 1.87
N CYS A 213 4.11 1.03 0.80
CA CYS A 213 4.89 -0.22 0.85
C CYS A 213 6.31 -0.08 1.43
N ARG A 214 6.84 1.15 1.47
CA ARG A 214 8.15 1.50 2.05
C ARG A 214 9.38 0.93 1.34
N LEU A 215 9.25 0.28 0.19
CA LEU A 215 10.39 -0.25 -0.58
C LEU A 215 11.44 0.85 -0.89
N CYS A 216 10.97 2.08 -1.13
CA CYS A 216 11.85 3.22 -1.36
C CYS A 216 12.71 3.61 -0.14
N ILE A 217 12.24 3.33 1.08
CA ILE A 217 13.00 3.53 2.32
C ILE A 217 14.10 2.46 2.41
N ASP A 218 13.71 1.20 2.20
CA ASP A 218 14.62 0.04 2.37
C ASP A 218 15.80 0.09 1.39
N VAL A 219 15.59 0.63 0.17
CA VAL A 219 16.65 0.73 -0.85
C VAL A 219 17.54 1.96 -0.70
N CYS A 220 17.17 2.91 0.18
CA CYS A 220 17.87 4.19 0.30
C CYS A 220 19.04 4.14 1.28
N ASP A 221 20.26 3.92 0.80
CA ASP A 221 21.49 3.92 1.61
C ASP A 221 21.74 5.24 2.34
N GLN A 222 21.18 6.34 1.87
CA GLN A 222 21.34 7.67 2.47
C GLN A 222 20.26 7.96 3.51
N HIS A 223 19.28 7.08 3.69
CA HIS A 223 18.09 7.31 4.52
C HIS A 223 17.44 8.66 4.23
N ALA A 224 17.40 9.04 2.96
CA ALA A 224 16.86 10.30 2.47
C ALA A 224 15.40 10.23 2.10
N VAL A 225 14.79 9.03 2.15
CA VAL A 225 13.37 8.83 1.81
C VAL A 225 12.63 8.35 3.05
N ASP A 226 11.44 8.91 3.26
CA ASP A 226 10.47 8.42 4.23
C ASP A 226 9.09 8.31 3.57
N VAL A 227 8.18 7.56 4.21
CA VAL A 227 6.78 7.43 3.80
C VAL A 227 5.88 7.66 5.01
N THR A 228 5.13 8.74 4.97
CA THR A 228 4.24 9.15 6.05
C THR A 228 2.80 8.83 5.70
N GLU A 229 2.11 8.09 6.56
CA GLU A 229 0.68 7.79 6.41
C GLU A 229 -0.17 9.01 6.76
N CYS A 230 -1.23 9.22 6.00
CA CYS A 230 -2.21 10.30 6.21
C CYS A 230 -1.52 11.67 6.40
N ALA A 231 -0.68 12.03 5.45
CA ALA A 231 0.11 13.26 5.50
C ALA A 231 -0.28 14.25 4.40
N VAL A 232 0.06 15.50 4.62
CA VAL A 232 -0.12 16.56 3.62
C VAL A 232 0.96 16.44 2.56
N LEU A 233 0.57 16.52 1.29
CA LEU A 233 1.50 16.61 0.17
C LEU A 233 2.04 18.04 0.07
N GLU A 234 3.23 18.27 0.62
CA GLU A 234 3.84 19.60 0.62
C GLU A 234 4.55 19.92 -0.70
N HIS A 235 5.23 18.93 -1.26
CA HIS A 235 6.04 19.07 -2.46
C HIS A 235 5.66 18.04 -3.53
N LEU A 236 5.25 18.54 -4.69
CA LEU A 236 4.96 17.71 -5.87
C LEU A 236 6.24 17.28 -6.61
N GLN A 237 7.35 17.97 -6.35
CA GLN A 237 8.62 17.71 -7.01
C GLN A 237 9.81 18.11 -6.13
N VAL A 238 10.92 17.42 -6.32
CA VAL A 238 12.22 17.74 -5.73
C VAL A 238 13.19 18.10 -6.85
N PRO A 239 13.57 19.39 -7.00
CA PRO A 239 14.44 19.84 -8.07
C PRO A 239 15.82 19.21 -8.02
N LEU A 240 16.35 18.83 -9.18
CA LEU A 240 17.66 18.22 -9.36
C LEU A 240 18.57 19.15 -10.16
N GLN A 241 19.86 19.08 -9.90
CA GLN A 241 20.91 19.79 -10.64
C GLN A 241 21.85 18.77 -11.27
N GLU A 242 22.05 18.88 -12.57
CA GLU A 242 23.03 18.07 -13.28
C GLU A 242 24.46 18.56 -12.98
N ARG A 243 25.38 17.61 -12.79
CA ARG A 243 26.80 17.87 -12.51
C ARG A 243 27.67 16.83 -13.20
N ALA A 244 28.93 17.16 -13.46
CA ALA A 244 29.94 16.22 -13.93
C ALA A 244 30.78 15.71 -12.75
N CYS A 245 31.00 14.40 -12.69
CA CYS A 245 31.82 13.77 -11.66
C CYS A 245 33.30 14.07 -11.88
N ARG A 246 33.98 14.60 -10.86
CA ARG A 246 35.42 14.90 -10.94
C ARG A 246 36.30 13.67 -11.09
N SER A 247 35.85 12.50 -10.67
CA SER A 247 36.62 11.26 -10.71
C SER A 247 36.49 10.54 -12.05
N CYS A 248 35.23 10.31 -12.54
CA CYS A 248 35.00 9.51 -13.74
C CYS A 248 34.43 10.30 -14.93
N GLY A 249 34.17 11.62 -14.78
CA GLY A 249 33.62 12.46 -15.83
C GLY A 249 32.11 12.24 -16.13
N ALA A 250 31.49 11.19 -15.57
CA ALA A 250 30.08 10.90 -15.83
C ALA A 250 29.17 12.03 -15.33
N ARG A 251 28.13 12.33 -16.10
CA ARG A 251 27.07 13.23 -15.66
C ARG A 251 26.19 12.53 -14.63
N PHE A 252 25.83 13.24 -13.58
CA PHE A 252 24.93 12.79 -12.52
C PHE A 252 24.10 13.98 -12.04
N HIS A 253 22.97 13.71 -11.41
CA HIS A 253 22.12 14.72 -10.83
C HIS A 253 21.99 14.55 -9.31
N ARG A 254 21.66 15.64 -8.63
CA ARG A 254 21.40 15.70 -7.18
C ARG A 254 20.47 16.86 -6.87
N PRO A 255 19.70 16.79 -5.73
CA PRO A 255 19.03 17.98 -5.22
C PRO A 255 20.01 19.14 -4.99
N GLY A 256 19.60 20.34 -5.39
CA GLY A 256 20.47 21.51 -5.34
C GLY A 256 20.92 21.96 -3.95
N CYS A 257 20.12 21.60 -2.91
CA CYS A 257 20.41 21.90 -1.50
C CYS A 257 21.11 20.78 -0.75
N ALA A 258 21.52 19.69 -1.44
CA ALA A 258 22.25 18.61 -0.80
C ALA A 258 23.53 19.14 -0.14
N ALA A 259 23.71 18.77 1.15
CA ALA A 259 24.82 19.24 1.96
C ALA A 259 26.16 18.87 1.34
N GLY A 260 27.03 19.84 1.23
CA GLY A 260 28.42 19.66 0.76
C GLY A 260 28.60 19.79 -0.75
N ASN A 261 29.77 20.30 -1.11
CA ASN A 261 30.23 20.44 -2.50
C ASN A 261 30.73 19.06 -3.03
N GLN A 262 29.89 18.02 -2.94
CA GLN A 262 30.25 16.69 -3.42
C GLN A 262 30.30 16.70 -4.95
N LEU A 263 31.51 16.64 -5.45
CA LEU A 263 31.84 16.64 -6.88
C LEU A 263 31.97 15.24 -7.46
N LEU A 264 31.59 14.23 -6.67
CA LEU A 264 31.63 12.83 -7.06
C LEU A 264 30.21 12.29 -7.24
N CYS A 265 29.99 11.48 -8.28
CA CYS A 265 28.73 10.72 -8.42
C CYS A 265 28.60 9.69 -7.28
N HIS A 266 27.40 9.15 -7.10
CA HIS A 266 27.10 8.19 -6.03
C HIS A 266 28.01 6.95 -6.07
N VAL A 267 28.40 6.48 -7.26
CA VAL A 267 29.33 5.34 -7.41
C VAL A 267 30.74 5.74 -6.96
N CYS A 268 31.27 6.84 -7.46
CA CYS A 268 32.63 7.27 -7.11
C CYS A 268 32.77 7.76 -5.67
N SER A 269 31.68 8.12 -5.00
CA SER A 269 31.69 8.47 -3.58
C SER A 269 31.83 7.25 -2.67
N GLN A 270 31.39 6.07 -3.13
CA GLN A 270 31.45 4.82 -2.38
C GLN A 270 32.68 3.95 -2.76
N VAL A 271 33.12 4.04 -4.01
CA VAL A 271 34.22 3.20 -4.53
C VAL A 271 35.38 4.08 -4.93
N ASN A 272 36.54 3.81 -4.35
CA ASN A 272 37.79 4.42 -4.80
C ASN A 272 38.29 3.66 -6.03
N HIS A 273 37.82 4.06 -7.22
CA HIS A 273 38.19 3.42 -8.49
C HIS A 273 39.70 3.34 -8.73
N GLN A 274 40.45 4.30 -8.22
CA GLN A 274 41.91 4.32 -8.38
C GLN A 274 42.62 3.20 -7.58
N ARG A 275 42.02 2.69 -6.51
CA ARG A 275 42.58 1.58 -5.73
C ARG A 275 42.17 0.20 -6.26
N ASN A 276 41.02 0.08 -6.92
CA ASN A 276 40.47 -1.22 -7.32
C ASN A 276 40.87 -1.64 -8.74
N LEU A 277 41.32 -0.73 -9.60
CA LEU A 277 41.77 -1.06 -10.96
C LEU A 277 43.15 -1.77 -11.01
N PHE A 278 43.91 -1.79 -9.92
CA PHE A 278 45.23 -2.42 -9.83
C PHE A 278 45.25 -3.73 -9.05
N GLN A 279 44.12 -4.28 -8.67
CA GLN A 279 44.05 -5.56 -7.93
C GLN A 279 43.61 -6.77 -8.77
N VAL A 280 43.69 -6.68 -10.09
CA VAL A 280 43.57 -7.86 -10.95
C VAL A 280 45.01 -8.33 -11.26
N LEU A 281 45.57 -9.10 -10.35
CA LEU A 281 46.70 -9.99 -10.57
C LEU A 281 46.23 -11.40 -10.23
#